data_84de4e10d5ecd65ad6ca349b13622d85
#
_entry.id   84de4e10d5ecd65ad6ca349b13622d85
#
_cell.length_a   1.000
_cell.length_b   1.000
_cell.length_c   1.000
_cell.angle_alpha   90.00
_cell.angle_beta   90.00
_cell.angle_gamma   90.00
#
_symmetry.space_group_name_H-M   'P 1'
#
loop_
_entity.id
_entity.type
_entity.pdbx_description
1 polymer ?
#
loop_
_entity_poly.entity_id
_entity_poly.type
_entity_poly.pdbx_seq_one_letter_code
_entity_poly.pdbx_strand_id
1 'polypeptide(L)'
;KVLKALRGHSLRGVTNQDLAKQLNESPAQIHRQLQTLIAEGLAKQEEDGSYTLGTAFVQIAKAHDSEMERAKARIAEIEQRTRVY
;
A
#
# COMPACT_ATOMS: atom_id res chain seq x y z
N LYS A 1 -4.61 -0.79 -11.21
CA LYS A 1 -5.69 0.16 -10.89
C LYS A 1 -6.27 -0.08 -9.50
N VAL A 2 -6.67 -1.32 -9.20
CA VAL A 2 -7.28 -1.64 -7.90
C VAL A 2 -6.32 -1.37 -6.75
N LEU A 3 -5.06 -1.73 -6.87
CA LEU A 3 -4.09 -1.51 -5.80
C LEU A 3 -3.98 -0.03 -5.46
N LYS A 4 -3.92 0.84 -6.45
CA LYS A 4 -3.87 2.30 -6.23
C LYS A 4 -5.16 2.82 -5.60
N ALA A 5 -6.29 2.23 -5.94
CA ALA A 5 -7.58 2.61 -5.37
C ALA A 5 -7.72 2.22 -3.90
N LEU A 6 -6.89 1.29 -3.42
CA LEU A 6 -6.85 0.94 -2.00
C LEU A 6 -6.06 1.94 -1.15
N ARG A 7 -5.46 2.94 -1.76
CA ARG A 7 -4.78 4.02 -1.03
C ARG A 7 -5.78 4.72 -0.09
N GLY A 8 -5.41 4.85 1.16
CA GLY A 8 -6.30 5.41 2.16
C GLY A 8 -7.22 4.39 2.82
N HIS A 9 -7.16 3.13 2.40
CA HIS A 9 -8.00 2.05 2.93
C HIS A 9 -7.16 1.01 3.70
N SER A 10 -6.25 1.48 4.55
CA SER A 10 -5.47 0.59 5.41
C SER A 10 -6.25 0.10 6.61
N LEU A 11 -7.15 0.94 7.14
CA LEU A 11 -7.97 0.61 8.32
C LEU A 11 -9.46 0.55 7.96
N ARG A 12 -9.91 1.45 7.10
CA ARG A 12 -11.30 1.50 6.66
C ARG A 12 -11.40 0.84 5.28
N GLY A 13 -12.14 -0.26 5.21
CA GLY A 13 -12.29 -1.03 3.99
C GLY A 13 -13.15 -0.33 2.93
N VAL A 14 -12.98 -0.78 1.70
CA VAL A 14 -13.78 -0.34 0.56
C VAL A 14 -14.45 -1.56 -0.06
N THR A 15 -15.69 -1.39 -0.54
CA THR A 15 -16.43 -2.51 -1.14
C THR A 15 -16.06 -2.70 -2.61
N ASN A 16 -16.34 -3.91 -3.12
CA ASN A 16 -16.20 -4.19 -4.55
C ASN A 16 -17.03 -3.21 -5.38
N GLN A 17 -18.27 -2.94 -4.96
CA GLN A 17 -19.18 -2.03 -5.69
C GLN A 17 -18.59 -0.62 -5.80
N ASP A 18 -18.02 -0.11 -4.72
CA ASP A 18 -17.41 1.22 -4.72
C ASP A 18 -16.19 1.26 -5.63
N LEU A 19 -15.36 0.21 -5.60
CA LEU A 19 -14.22 0.10 -6.50
C LEU A 19 -14.65 0.02 -7.97
N ALA A 20 -15.69 -0.76 -8.25
CA ALA A 20 -16.23 -0.90 -9.60
C ALA A 20 -16.71 0.46 -10.16
N LYS A 21 -17.41 1.23 -9.34
CA LYS A 21 -17.86 2.57 -9.73
C LYS A 21 -16.68 3.53 -9.92
N GLN A 22 -15.77 3.54 -8.98
CA GLN A 22 -14.61 4.45 -8.99
C GLN A 22 -13.73 4.22 -10.22
N LEU A 23 -13.51 2.95 -10.57
CA LEU A 23 -12.61 2.56 -11.66
C LEU A 23 -13.34 2.34 -12.98
N ASN A 24 -14.65 2.45 -12.98
CA ASN A 24 -15.50 2.20 -14.17
C ASN A 24 -15.23 0.81 -14.76
N GLU A 25 -15.22 -0.19 -13.90
CA GLU A 25 -15.03 -1.59 -14.28
C GLU A 25 -16.17 -2.44 -13.72
N SER A 26 -16.36 -3.65 -14.29
CA SER A 26 -17.40 -4.55 -13.80
C SER A 26 -17.00 -5.13 -12.44
N PRO A 27 -17.98 -5.46 -11.58
CA PRO A 27 -17.68 -6.13 -10.31
C PRO A 27 -16.90 -7.44 -10.48
N ALA A 28 -17.13 -8.17 -11.59
CA ALA A 28 -16.40 -9.41 -11.86
C ALA A 28 -14.92 -9.15 -12.13
N GLN A 29 -14.59 -8.09 -12.87
CA GLN A 29 -13.21 -7.69 -13.12
C GLN A 29 -12.53 -7.24 -11.83
N ILE A 30 -13.21 -6.46 -11.01
CA ILE A 30 -12.69 -6.02 -9.71
C ILE A 30 -12.42 -7.24 -8.82
N HIS A 31 -13.36 -8.18 -8.78
CA HIS A 31 -13.19 -9.40 -7.98
C HIS A 31 -11.93 -10.17 -8.40
N ARG A 32 -11.71 -10.35 -9.69
CA ARG A 32 -10.52 -11.06 -10.19
C ARG A 32 -9.23 -10.34 -9.81
N GLN A 33 -9.20 -9.03 -9.96
CA GLN A 33 -8.03 -8.23 -9.59
C GLN A 33 -7.76 -8.31 -8.09
N LEU A 34 -8.81 -8.23 -7.27
CA LEU A 34 -8.68 -8.36 -5.82
C LEU A 34 -8.16 -9.74 -5.42
N GLN A 35 -8.66 -10.80 -6.04
CA GLN A 35 -8.18 -12.16 -5.73
C GLN A 35 -6.69 -12.31 -6.04
N THR A 36 -6.23 -11.74 -7.13
CA THR A 36 -4.80 -11.73 -7.47
C THR A 36 -3.99 -10.99 -6.40
N LEU A 37 -4.45 -9.82 -5.99
CA LEU A 37 -3.76 -9.03 -4.95
C LEU A 37 -3.77 -9.74 -3.59
N ILE A 38 -4.87 -10.41 -3.24
CA ILE A 38 -4.98 -11.16 -2.00
C ILE A 38 -3.97 -12.32 -1.99
N ALA A 39 -3.85 -13.02 -3.11
CA ALA A 39 -2.89 -14.13 -3.23
C ALA A 39 -1.45 -13.64 -3.02
N GLU A 40 -1.14 -12.41 -3.40
CA GLU A 40 0.17 -11.79 -3.21
C GLU A 40 0.34 -11.12 -1.84
N GLY A 41 -0.70 -11.10 -1.01
CA GLY A 41 -0.67 -10.41 0.28
C GLY A 41 -0.74 -8.89 0.19
N LEU A 42 -1.08 -8.35 -1.00
CA LEU A 42 -1.16 -6.90 -1.24
C LEU A 42 -2.53 -6.31 -0.92
N ALA A 43 -3.54 -7.16 -0.79
CA ALA A 43 -4.87 -6.79 -0.34
C ALA A 43 -5.38 -7.86 0.60
N LYS A 44 -6.37 -7.52 1.42
CA LYS A 44 -7.08 -8.52 2.22
C LYS A 44 -8.54 -8.16 2.32
N GLN A 45 -9.38 -9.17 2.54
CA GLN A 45 -10.80 -9.00 2.76
C GLN A 45 -11.09 -9.06 4.25
N GLU A 46 -11.81 -8.06 4.73
CA GLU A 46 -12.23 -7.99 6.13
C GLU A 46 -13.49 -8.82 6.36
N GLU A 47 -13.85 -9.02 7.63
CA GLU A 47 -15.02 -9.82 8.00
C GLU A 47 -16.33 -9.29 7.42
N ASP A 48 -16.43 -7.98 7.26
CA ASP A 48 -17.62 -7.34 6.67
C ASP A 48 -17.68 -7.43 5.15
N GLY A 49 -16.68 -8.05 4.52
CA GLY A 49 -16.61 -8.20 3.07
C GLY A 49 -15.89 -7.05 2.35
N SER A 50 -15.52 -6.00 3.06
CA SER A 50 -14.74 -4.91 2.48
C SER A 50 -13.27 -5.30 2.30
N TYR A 51 -12.54 -4.49 1.54
CA TYR A 51 -11.13 -4.76 1.21
C TYR A 51 -10.23 -3.66 1.71
N THR A 52 -9.07 -4.05 2.20
CA THR A 52 -8.04 -3.13 2.71
C THR A 52 -6.67 -3.51 2.13
N LEU A 53 -5.68 -2.65 2.35
CA LEU A 53 -4.30 -2.98 1.99
C LEU A 53 -3.82 -4.19 2.80
N GLY A 54 -3.14 -5.10 2.12
CA GLY A 54 -2.66 -6.34 2.73
C GLY A 54 -1.39 -6.15 3.55
N THR A 55 -1.14 -7.12 4.43
CA THR A 55 0.01 -7.09 5.33
C THR A 55 1.35 -7.05 4.60
N ALA A 56 1.49 -7.80 3.50
CA ALA A 56 2.73 -7.81 2.73
C ALA A 56 3.03 -6.42 2.17
N PHE A 57 2.00 -5.71 1.69
CA PHE A 57 2.18 -4.35 1.20
C PHE A 57 2.66 -3.41 2.31
N VAL A 58 2.06 -3.50 3.50
CA VAL A 58 2.43 -2.68 4.65
C VAL A 58 3.88 -2.95 5.07
N GLN A 59 4.29 -4.22 5.07
CA GLN A 59 5.67 -4.59 5.40
C GLN A 59 6.67 -4.01 4.39
N ILE A 60 6.35 -4.05 3.11
CA ILE A 60 7.19 -3.46 2.07
C ILE A 60 7.31 -1.96 2.27
N ALA A 61 6.21 -1.28 2.55
CA ALA A 61 6.20 0.15 2.80
C ALA A 61 7.04 0.52 4.02
N LYS A 62 6.93 -0.23 5.10
CA LYS A 62 7.74 -0.03 6.31
C LYS A 62 9.23 -0.23 6.04
N ALA A 63 9.59 -1.25 5.27
CA ALA A 63 10.98 -1.49 4.90
C ALA A 63 11.54 -0.32 4.11
N HIS A 64 10.76 0.21 3.18
CA HIS A 64 11.15 1.39 2.40
C HIS A 64 11.37 2.60 3.30
N ASP A 65 10.44 2.87 4.22
CA ASP A 65 10.56 3.98 5.16
C ASP A 65 11.82 3.86 6.02
N SER A 66 12.13 2.66 6.49
CA SER A 66 13.35 2.40 7.28
C SER A 66 14.60 2.68 6.46
N GLU A 67 14.62 2.29 5.19
CA GLU A 67 15.73 2.58 4.28
C GLU A 67 15.90 4.08 4.08
N MET A 68 14.80 4.81 3.92
CA MET A 68 14.85 6.26 3.77
C MET A 68 15.39 6.95 5.01
N GLU A 69 14.98 6.50 6.19
CA GLU A 69 15.50 7.05 7.45
C GLU A 69 17.01 6.83 7.59
N ARG A 70 17.48 5.62 7.24
CA ARG A 70 18.93 5.34 7.26
C ARG A 70 19.70 6.20 6.26
N ALA A 71 19.14 6.41 5.07
CA ALA A 71 19.74 7.26 4.05
C ALA A 71 19.83 8.71 4.51
N LYS A 72 18.78 9.24 5.14
CA LYS A 72 18.76 10.59 5.69
C LYS A 72 19.80 10.76 6.79
N ALA A 73 19.90 9.79 7.68
CA ALA A 73 20.88 9.82 8.77
C ALA A 73 22.33 9.84 8.22
N ARG A 74 22.58 9.05 7.17
CA ARG A 74 23.88 9.01 6.52
C ARG A 74 24.24 10.32 5.84
N ILE A 75 23.29 10.93 5.15
CA ILE A 75 23.47 12.24 4.51
C ILE A 75 23.77 13.31 5.57
N ALA A 76 23.02 13.32 6.67
CA ALA A 76 23.23 14.25 7.77
C ALA A 76 24.62 14.09 8.36
N GLU A 77 25.09 12.84 8.53
CA GLU A 77 26.42 12.54 9.03
C GLU A 77 27.50 13.11 8.09
N ILE A 78 27.34 12.89 6.79
CA ILE A 78 28.28 13.41 5.79
C ILE A 78 28.31 14.93 5.80
N GLU A 79 27.15 15.57 5.85
CA GLU A 79 27.04 17.04 5.93
C GLU A 79 27.75 17.59 7.17
N GLN A 80 27.57 16.93 8.30
CA GLN A 80 28.20 17.34 9.55
C GLN A 80 29.72 17.26 9.44
N ARG A 81 30.24 16.21 8.84
CA ARG A 81 31.71 16.08 8.60
C ARG A 81 32.24 17.18 7.69
N THR A 82 31.46 17.56 6.69
CA THR A 82 31.85 18.59 5.73
C THR A 82 31.87 19.98 6.37
N ARG A 83 30.98 20.22 7.36
CA ARG A 83 30.93 21.51 8.06
C ARG A 83 32.12 21.80 8.96
N VAL A 84 32.84 20.76 9.35
CA VAL A 84 33.99 20.92 10.22
C VAL A 84 35.16 21.59 9.49
N TYR A 85 35.11 21.57 8.19
CA TYR A 85 36.12 22.16 7.33
C TYR A 85 35.62 23.46 6.70
#